data_1184c4f5d358da234daffafc4029c9de
#
_entry.id   1184c4f5d358da234daffafc4029c9de
#
_cell.length_a   1.000
_cell.length_b   1.000
_cell.length_c   1.000
_cell.angle_alpha   90.00
_cell.angle_beta   90.00
_cell.angle_gamma   90.00
#
_symmetry.space_group_name_H-M   'P 1'
#
loop_
_entity.id
_entity.type
_entity.pdbx_description
1 polymer ?
#
loop_
_entity_poly.entity_id
_entity_poly.type
_entity_poly.pdbx_seq_one_letter_code
_entity_poly.pdbx_strand_id
1 'polypeptide(L)'
;SNVTSTLNIDVTPVDDSFTDLSETVSTQEDTAVSGSVLTGTSSVDGPVSVLNFTIGETTYAAGSTATIANVGTLVIGANGAYTFTPDANYNGNVPTVSYTVTDGSGTDVTSTLTIDVTPVDDSFTDANETVSTLEDTALTGSVLSGTSSVDGPVSVVNFTIGETTYAAGSTATIANVGTLVIGANGAYTFTP
;
A
#
# COMPACT_ATOMS: atom_id res chain seq x y z
N SER A 1 36.04 42.67 60.47
CA SER A 1 35.98 41.30 59.98
C SER A 1 34.75 41.17 59.03
N ASN A 2 34.97 40.65 57.83
CA ASN A 2 33.90 40.36 56.88
C ASN A 2 33.36 38.96 57.16
N VAL A 3 32.06 38.82 57.19
CA VAL A 3 31.38 37.52 57.27
C VAL A 3 30.81 37.21 55.88
N THR A 4 31.10 36.05 55.35
CA THR A 4 30.53 35.52 54.11
C THR A 4 29.51 34.47 54.47
N SER A 5 28.34 34.56 53.84
CA SER A 5 27.28 33.53 53.92
C SER A 5 26.88 33.11 52.50
N THR A 6 26.44 31.90 52.36
CA THR A 6 25.94 31.33 51.10
C THR A 6 24.42 31.15 51.18
N LEU A 7 23.71 31.46 50.08
CA LEU A 7 22.32 31.12 49.87
C LEU A 7 22.25 30.06 48.79
N ASN A 8 21.70 28.89 49.11
CA ASN A 8 21.34 27.86 48.13
C ASN A 8 19.85 27.97 47.87
N ILE A 9 19.48 27.97 46.57
CA ILE A 9 18.10 27.95 46.13
C ILE A 9 17.94 26.68 45.28
N ASP A 10 17.04 25.83 45.68
CA ASP A 10 16.64 24.65 44.92
C ASP A 10 15.30 24.95 44.26
N VAL A 11 15.23 24.76 42.93
CA VAL A 11 14.02 24.94 42.14
C VAL A 11 13.57 23.55 41.67
N THR A 12 12.44 23.10 42.18
CA THR A 12 11.85 21.82 41.79
C THR A 12 11.15 21.99 40.43
N PRO A 13 11.41 21.08 39.45
CA PRO A 13 10.72 21.10 38.18
C PRO A 13 9.23 20.79 38.36
N VAL A 14 8.42 21.37 37.49
CA VAL A 14 7.00 21.09 37.33
C VAL A 14 6.82 20.58 35.89
N ASP A 15 6.03 19.54 35.73
CA ASP A 15 5.67 19.00 34.43
C ASP A 15 4.83 19.99 33.63
N ASP A 16 5.31 20.39 32.47
CA ASP A 16 4.60 21.22 31.50
C ASP A 16 4.07 20.34 30.36
N SER A 17 2.75 20.39 30.10
CA SER A 17 2.13 19.60 29.07
C SER A 17 2.62 20.00 27.67
N PHE A 18 2.86 19.01 26.81
CA PHE A 18 3.13 19.20 25.39
C PHE A 18 2.01 18.55 24.53
N THR A 19 2.04 18.81 23.23
CA THR A 19 1.10 18.23 22.27
C THR A 19 1.85 17.68 21.09
N ASP A 20 1.34 16.61 20.52
CA ASP A 20 1.78 16.00 19.29
C ASP A 20 0.63 15.92 18.28
N LEU A 21 0.89 16.11 17.00
CA LEU A 21 -0.14 16.07 15.95
C LEU A 21 -0.08 14.71 15.25
N SER A 22 -1.25 14.27 14.82
CA SER A 22 -1.34 13.07 13.99
C SER A 22 -0.86 13.33 12.57
N GLU A 23 -0.15 12.36 11.97
CA GLU A 23 0.38 12.42 10.61
C GLU A 23 -0.43 11.59 9.64
N THR A 24 -0.45 12.07 8.40
CA THR A 24 -0.99 11.34 7.25
C THR A 24 0.04 11.36 6.12
N VAL A 25 0.29 10.20 5.52
CA VAL A 25 1.23 10.03 4.42
C VAL A 25 0.64 9.10 3.37
N SER A 26 1.02 9.28 2.12
CA SER A 26 0.73 8.34 1.03
C SER A 26 2.01 7.90 0.32
N THR A 27 2.00 6.69 -0.21
CA THR A 27 3.04 6.15 -1.08
C THR A 27 2.39 5.36 -2.21
N GLN A 28 3.15 5.05 -3.25
CA GLN A 28 2.73 4.09 -4.26
C GLN A 28 3.00 2.66 -3.76
N GLU A 29 2.25 1.67 -4.26
CA GLU A 29 2.62 0.27 -4.05
C GLU A 29 4.07 0.02 -4.50
N ASP A 30 4.70 -1.01 -3.98
CA ASP A 30 6.10 -1.37 -4.22
C ASP A 30 7.14 -0.29 -3.83
N THR A 31 6.69 0.82 -3.23
CA THR A 31 7.56 1.94 -2.86
C THR A 31 7.51 2.20 -1.35
N ALA A 32 8.66 2.03 -0.68
CA ALA A 32 8.77 2.35 0.73
C ALA A 32 8.67 3.87 0.97
N VAL A 33 8.02 4.25 2.07
CA VAL A 33 7.94 5.64 2.52
C VAL A 33 8.57 5.81 3.90
N SER A 34 9.27 6.92 4.09
CA SER A 34 9.89 7.28 5.36
C SER A 34 9.58 8.73 5.74
N GLY A 35 9.54 9.01 7.02
CA GLY A 35 9.29 10.34 7.56
C GLY A 35 9.56 10.40 9.06
N SER A 36 8.94 11.36 9.74
CA SER A 36 8.99 11.49 11.20
C SER A 36 7.61 11.76 11.77
N VAL A 37 7.24 11.01 12.78
CA VAL A 37 6.02 11.20 13.58
C VAL A 37 6.17 12.29 14.66
N LEU A 38 7.35 12.87 14.84
CA LEU A 38 7.61 13.96 15.79
C LEU A 38 7.83 15.30 15.08
N THR A 39 7.32 15.46 13.86
CA THR A 39 7.49 16.71 13.12
C THR A 39 6.70 17.85 13.79
N GLY A 40 7.43 18.87 14.28
CA GLY A 40 6.84 20.02 14.97
C GLY A 40 6.49 19.78 16.44
N THR A 41 6.82 18.61 17.01
CA THR A 41 6.61 18.29 18.42
C THR A 41 7.82 18.69 19.24
N SER A 42 7.58 19.36 20.36
CA SER A 42 8.62 19.75 21.32
C SER A 42 8.02 19.89 22.73
N SER A 43 8.85 19.70 23.76
CA SER A 43 8.53 19.96 25.16
C SER A 43 9.59 20.90 25.76
N VAL A 44 9.21 21.64 26.79
CA VAL A 44 10.13 22.47 27.59
C VAL A 44 10.85 21.66 28.67
N ASP A 45 10.29 20.49 29.05
CA ASP A 45 10.80 19.62 30.10
C ASP A 45 11.90 18.68 29.64
N GLY A 46 11.97 18.40 28.34
CA GLY A 46 12.98 17.51 27.80
C GLY A 46 12.83 17.17 26.31
N PRO A 47 13.73 16.35 25.78
CA PRO A 47 13.64 15.88 24.41
C PRO A 47 12.47 14.89 24.28
N VAL A 48 11.63 15.11 23.28
CA VAL A 48 10.51 14.20 22.98
C VAL A 48 11.01 12.94 22.28
N SER A 49 10.37 11.80 22.60
CA SER A 49 10.69 10.51 22.00
C SER A 49 9.45 9.60 21.92
N VAL A 50 9.43 8.66 20.97
CA VAL A 50 8.41 7.63 20.88
C VAL A 50 8.75 6.48 21.82
N LEU A 51 7.82 6.10 22.68
CA LEU A 51 7.94 4.93 23.56
C LEU A 51 7.55 3.63 22.85
N ASN A 52 6.41 3.64 22.21
CA ASN A 52 5.80 2.48 21.56
C ASN A 52 4.82 2.92 20.49
N PHE A 53 4.39 1.96 19.67
CA PHE A 53 3.31 2.13 18.72
C PHE A 53 2.43 0.87 18.67
N THR A 54 1.17 1.04 18.33
CA THR A 54 0.15 0.00 18.34
C THR A 54 -0.54 -0.08 16.98
N ILE A 55 -0.69 -1.29 16.45
CA ILE A 55 -1.41 -1.58 15.22
C ILE A 55 -2.47 -2.63 15.54
N GLY A 56 -3.74 -2.28 15.37
CA GLY A 56 -4.84 -3.10 15.86
C GLY A 56 -4.75 -3.29 17.38
N GLU A 57 -4.55 -4.53 17.85
CA GLU A 57 -4.42 -4.86 19.28
C GLU A 57 -2.97 -5.13 19.72
N THR A 58 -2.00 -5.02 18.80
CA THR A 58 -0.60 -5.37 19.08
C THR A 58 0.25 -4.12 19.28
N THR A 59 0.91 -4.05 20.43
CA THR A 59 1.86 -2.98 20.78
C THR A 59 3.30 -3.41 20.57
N TYR A 60 4.07 -2.55 19.92
CA TYR A 60 5.48 -2.70 19.60
C TYR A 60 6.31 -1.62 20.30
N ALA A 61 7.44 -1.98 20.87
CA ALA A 61 8.39 -0.98 21.38
C ALA A 61 8.98 -0.17 20.22
N ALA A 62 9.33 1.11 20.47
CA ALA A 62 10.02 1.91 19.48
C ALA A 62 11.30 1.22 18.97
N GLY A 63 11.53 1.26 17.67
CA GLY A 63 12.61 0.55 16.97
C GLY A 63 12.32 -0.89 16.59
N SER A 64 11.22 -1.48 17.06
CA SER A 64 10.80 -2.83 16.64
C SER A 64 10.16 -2.80 15.25
N THR A 65 10.28 -3.91 14.52
CA THR A 65 9.57 -4.10 13.25
C THR A 65 8.20 -4.73 13.49
N ALA A 66 7.16 -4.04 13.08
CA ALA A 66 5.80 -4.58 13.00
C ALA A 66 5.57 -5.18 11.62
N THR A 67 5.16 -6.44 11.56
CA THR A 67 4.68 -7.08 10.33
C THR A 67 3.16 -7.01 10.31
N ILE A 68 2.59 -6.38 9.28
CA ILE A 68 1.16 -6.24 9.05
C ILE A 68 0.80 -7.21 7.93
N ALA A 69 0.15 -8.31 8.27
CA ALA A 69 -0.09 -9.42 7.34
C ALA A 69 -0.80 -8.96 6.07
N ASN A 70 -0.24 -9.30 4.90
CA ASN A 70 -0.68 -8.94 3.55
C ASN A 70 -0.75 -7.42 3.29
N VAL A 71 -0.03 -6.63 4.05
CA VAL A 71 0.03 -5.16 3.92
C VAL A 71 1.47 -4.69 3.81
N GLY A 72 2.36 -5.13 4.72
CA GLY A 72 3.74 -4.70 4.71
C GLY A 72 4.39 -4.69 6.10
N THR A 73 5.47 -3.94 6.23
CA THR A 73 6.22 -3.79 7.48
C THR A 73 6.36 -2.32 7.87
N LEU A 74 6.29 -2.03 9.18
CA LEU A 74 6.50 -0.70 9.74
C LEU A 74 7.52 -0.74 10.86
N VAL A 75 8.40 0.25 10.88
CA VAL A 75 9.28 0.57 12.01
C VAL A 75 9.07 2.03 12.39
N ILE A 76 8.93 2.31 13.69
CA ILE A 76 8.97 3.68 14.24
C ILE A 76 10.06 3.70 15.30
N GLY A 77 11.10 4.48 15.09
CA GLY A 77 12.21 4.65 16.02
C GLY A 77 11.87 5.58 17.18
N ALA A 78 12.63 5.50 18.29
CA ALA A 78 12.46 6.40 19.43
C ALA A 78 12.65 7.89 19.06
N ASN A 79 13.44 8.20 18.03
CA ASN A 79 13.61 9.55 17.50
C ASN A 79 12.45 10.01 16.59
N GLY A 80 11.37 9.24 16.51
CA GLY A 80 10.21 9.50 15.66
C GLY A 80 10.37 9.15 14.19
N ALA A 81 11.57 8.80 13.72
CA ALA A 81 11.76 8.38 12.34
C ALA A 81 11.00 7.08 12.07
N TYR A 82 10.23 7.04 11.01
CA TYR A 82 9.53 5.83 10.57
C TYR A 82 9.92 5.42 9.15
N THR A 83 9.76 4.13 8.88
CA THR A 83 9.79 3.56 7.53
C THR A 83 8.68 2.53 7.42
N PHE A 84 7.83 2.70 6.43
CA PHE A 84 6.84 1.71 6.02
C PHE A 84 7.23 1.15 4.65
N THR A 85 7.21 -0.17 4.52
CA THR A 85 7.49 -0.90 3.28
C THR A 85 6.28 -1.75 2.96
N PRO A 86 5.51 -1.44 1.90
CA PRO A 86 4.39 -2.27 1.46
C PRO A 86 4.85 -3.67 1.06
N ASP A 87 3.98 -4.67 1.21
CA ASP A 87 4.14 -5.94 0.50
C ASP A 87 3.97 -5.72 -1.01
N ALA A 88 4.55 -6.61 -1.83
CA ALA A 88 4.48 -6.50 -3.29
C ALA A 88 3.02 -6.41 -3.78
N ASN A 89 2.74 -5.44 -4.64
CA ASN A 89 1.42 -5.16 -5.23
C ASN A 89 0.32 -4.88 -4.18
N TYR A 90 0.68 -4.49 -2.96
CA TYR A 90 -0.30 -4.06 -1.99
C TYR A 90 -0.70 -2.61 -2.25
N ASN A 91 -1.98 -2.35 -2.44
CA ASN A 91 -2.57 -1.02 -2.46
C ASN A 91 -3.81 -0.95 -1.55
N GLY A 92 -4.09 0.24 -1.02
CA GLY A 92 -5.17 0.49 -0.07
C GLY A 92 -4.69 1.07 1.26
N ASN A 93 -5.61 1.15 2.22
CA ASN A 93 -5.34 1.75 3.52
C ASN A 93 -4.57 0.78 4.42
N VAL A 94 -3.47 1.25 5.00
CA VAL A 94 -2.79 0.57 6.11
C VAL A 94 -3.63 0.76 7.38
N PRO A 95 -3.77 -0.27 8.26
CA PRO A 95 -4.42 -0.08 9.55
C PRO A 95 -3.81 1.09 10.31
N THR A 96 -4.65 1.99 10.86
CA THR A 96 -4.20 3.16 11.60
C THR A 96 -3.24 2.77 12.73
N VAL A 97 -2.11 3.45 12.78
CA VAL A 97 -1.08 3.25 13.80
C VAL A 97 -1.25 4.31 14.87
N SER A 98 -1.42 3.88 16.12
CA SER A 98 -1.39 4.78 17.28
C SER A 98 0.01 4.71 17.90
N TYR A 99 0.61 5.84 18.26
CA TYR A 99 1.92 5.87 18.91
C TYR A 99 1.91 6.78 20.13
N THR A 100 2.75 6.44 21.11
CA THR A 100 2.88 7.16 22.40
C THR A 100 4.20 7.92 22.42
N VAL A 101 4.10 9.22 22.71
CA VAL A 101 5.23 10.15 22.81
C VAL A 101 5.42 10.57 24.25
N THR A 102 6.67 10.62 24.71
CA THR A 102 7.08 11.11 26.03
C THR A 102 8.20 12.14 25.90
N ASP A 103 8.30 13.05 26.86
CA ASP A 103 9.46 13.94 27.06
C ASP A 103 10.30 13.53 28.30
N GLY A 104 9.93 12.39 28.93
CA GLY A 104 10.61 11.86 30.11
C GLY A 104 10.06 12.41 31.43
N SER A 105 9.07 13.30 31.42
CA SER A 105 8.37 13.81 32.58
C SER A 105 6.84 13.68 32.40
N GLY A 106 6.09 13.60 33.50
CA GLY A 106 4.64 13.72 33.56
C GLY A 106 3.82 12.80 32.68
N THR A 107 2.94 13.38 31.87
CA THR A 107 1.93 12.66 31.10
C THR A 107 2.32 12.46 29.63
N ASP A 108 2.40 11.20 29.19
CA ASP A 108 2.61 10.84 27.79
C ASP A 108 1.45 11.27 26.89
N VAL A 109 1.75 11.57 25.62
CA VAL A 109 0.79 11.96 24.59
C VAL A 109 0.63 10.84 23.56
N THR A 110 -0.59 10.62 23.10
CA THR A 110 -0.89 9.63 22.05
C THR A 110 -1.39 10.32 20.78
N SER A 111 -0.80 9.97 19.64
CA SER A 111 -1.17 10.44 18.31
C SER A 111 -1.28 9.29 17.33
N THR A 112 -1.61 9.56 16.07
CA THR A 112 -1.80 8.53 15.05
C THR A 112 -1.00 8.83 13.78
N LEU A 113 -0.54 7.77 13.13
CA LEU A 113 0.00 7.79 11.77
C LEU A 113 -0.97 7.03 10.86
N THR A 114 -1.45 7.71 9.84
CA THR A 114 -2.29 7.12 8.78
C THR A 114 -1.47 7.02 7.50
N ILE A 115 -1.43 5.84 6.91
CA ILE A 115 -0.69 5.55 5.68
C ILE A 115 -1.67 5.04 4.63
N ASP A 116 -1.63 5.62 3.43
CA ASP A 116 -2.38 5.19 2.26
C ASP A 116 -1.41 4.73 1.16
N VAL A 117 -1.67 3.56 0.57
CA VAL A 117 -0.87 3.03 -0.53
C VAL A 117 -1.69 3.11 -1.81
N THR A 118 -1.23 3.92 -2.76
CA THR A 118 -1.90 4.13 -4.03
C THR A 118 -1.47 3.09 -5.07
N PRO A 119 -2.41 2.60 -5.92
CA PRO A 119 -2.09 1.64 -6.96
C PRO A 119 -1.19 2.23 -8.04
N VAL A 120 -0.41 1.37 -8.69
CA VAL A 120 0.36 1.62 -9.89
C VAL A 120 -0.04 0.57 -10.92
N ASP A 121 -0.23 0.96 -12.18
CA ASP A 121 -0.57 0.02 -13.27
C ASP A 121 0.65 -0.85 -13.61
N ASP A 122 0.54 -2.15 -13.33
CA ASP A 122 1.55 -3.15 -13.65
C ASP A 122 1.31 -3.76 -15.02
N SER A 123 2.35 -3.83 -15.83
CA SER A 123 2.25 -4.44 -17.14
C SER A 123 2.04 -5.96 -17.05
N PHE A 124 1.16 -6.49 -17.89
CA PHE A 124 1.01 -7.93 -18.08
C PHE A 124 1.33 -8.32 -19.51
N THR A 125 1.51 -9.61 -19.74
CA THR A 125 1.76 -10.18 -21.07
C THR A 125 0.75 -11.27 -21.36
N ASP A 126 0.38 -11.38 -22.63
CA ASP A 126 -0.46 -12.42 -23.15
C ASP A 126 0.29 -13.23 -24.22
N ALA A 127 0.07 -14.53 -24.25
CA ALA A 127 0.69 -15.42 -25.21
C ALA A 127 -0.21 -15.65 -26.41
N ASN A 128 0.38 -15.83 -27.61
CA ASN A 128 -0.41 -16.18 -28.78
C ASN A 128 -0.86 -17.63 -28.74
N GLU A 129 -2.14 -17.90 -29.04
CA GLU A 129 -2.66 -19.24 -29.17
C GLU A 129 -2.61 -19.72 -30.61
N THR A 130 -2.33 -21.01 -30.77
CA THR A 130 -2.42 -21.72 -32.05
C THR A 130 -3.33 -22.93 -31.88
N VAL A 131 -4.39 -22.98 -32.67
CA VAL A 131 -5.41 -24.01 -32.57
C VAL A 131 -5.77 -24.54 -33.94
N SER A 132 -6.33 -25.76 -34.01
CA SER A 132 -6.79 -26.39 -35.21
C SER A 132 -8.12 -27.10 -35.00
N THR A 133 -8.96 -27.17 -36.02
CA THR A 133 -10.19 -27.95 -36.03
C THR A 133 -10.35 -28.63 -37.40
N LEU A 134 -11.22 -29.62 -37.44
CA LEU A 134 -11.65 -30.24 -38.70
C LEU A 134 -12.74 -29.38 -39.38
N GLU A 135 -12.90 -29.53 -40.68
CA GLU A 135 -14.05 -28.96 -41.40
C GLU A 135 -15.34 -29.43 -40.73
N ASP A 136 -16.37 -28.61 -40.78
CA ASP A 136 -17.69 -28.88 -40.19
C ASP A 136 -17.70 -29.07 -38.65
N THR A 137 -16.59 -28.80 -37.97
CA THR A 137 -16.47 -28.98 -36.51
C THR A 137 -16.20 -27.66 -35.82
N ALA A 138 -17.16 -27.17 -35.04
CA ALA A 138 -16.98 -25.94 -34.24
C ALA A 138 -15.86 -26.13 -33.19
N LEU A 139 -15.05 -25.08 -33.00
CA LEU A 139 -13.98 -25.04 -32.04
C LEU A 139 -14.25 -23.98 -30.97
N THR A 140 -14.06 -24.34 -29.72
CA THR A 140 -14.15 -23.42 -28.58
C THR A 140 -12.87 -23.43 -27.76
N GLY A 141 -12.57 -22.32 -27.09
CA GLY A 141 -11.39 -22.19 -26.24
C GLY A 141 -11.34 -20.83 -25.56
N SER A 142 -10.17 -20.43 -25.11
CA SER A 142 -9.93 -19.12 -24.54
C SER A 142 -8.66 -18.50 -25.12
N VAL A 143 -8.75 -17.23 -25.49
CA VAL A 143 -7.59 -16.42 -25.92
C VAL A 143 -6.84 -15.79 -24.74
N LEU A 144 -7.32 -15.96 -23.52
CA LEU A 144 -6.67 -15.50 -22.28
C LEU A 144 -6.14 -16.68 -21.44
N SER A 145 -5.83 -17.81 -22.10
CA SER A 145 -5.33 -18.99 -21.40
C SER A 145 -3.91 -18.71 -20.86
N GLY A 146 -3.75 -18.73 -19.53
CA GLY A 146 -2.47 -18.45 -18.87
C GLY A 146 -2.15 -16.96 -18.71
N THR A 147 -3.05 -16.06 -19.09
CA THR A 147 -2.90 -14.61 -18.91
C THR A 147 -3.46 -14.17 -17.57
N SER A 148 -2.71 -13.37 -16.83
CA SER A 148 -3.11 -12.77 -15.56
C SER A 148 -2.46 -11.40 -15.39
N SER A 149 -3.10 -10.54 -14.62
CA SER A 149 -2.55 -9.26 -14.14
C SER A 149 -2.67 -9.19 -12.62
N VAL A 150 -1.76 -8.49 -11.96
CA VAL A 150 -1.82 -8.22 -10.52
C VAL A 150 -2.83 -7.13 -10.21
N ASP A 151 -3.12 -6.24 -11.16
CA ASP A 151 -4.08 -5.13 -11.00
C ASP A 151 -5.54 -5.55 -11.12
N GLY A 152 -5.81 -6.78 -11.55
CA GLY A 152 -7.18 -7.28 -11.62
C GLY A 152 -7.45 -8.19 -12.82
N PRO A 153 -8.73 -8.48 -13.09
CA PRO A 153 -9.11 -9.41 -14.14
C PRO A 153 -8.81 -8.85 -15.54
N VAL A 154 -8.10 -9.65 -16.36
CA VAL A 154 -7.83 -9.33 -17.76
C VAL A 154 -9.08 -9.59 -18.60
N SER A 155 -9.33 -8.73 -19.59
CA SER A 155 -10.45 -8.86 -20.50
C SER A 155 -10.09 -8.48 -21.93
N VAL A 156 -10.76 -9.12 -22.89
CA VAL A 156 -10.69 -8.75 -24.31
C VAL A 156 -11.59 -7.55 -24.55
N VAL A 157 -11.04 -6.47 -25.07
CA VAL A 157 -11.80 -5.27 -25.47
C VAL A 157 -12.32 -5.41 -26.89
N ASN A 158 -11.46 -5.84 -27.81
CA ASN A 158 -11.77 -6.04 -29.23
C ASN A 158 -10.84 -7.08 -29.85
N PHE A 159 -11.16 -7.51 -31.05
CA PHE A 159 -10.32 -8.37 -31.90
C PHE A 159 -10.40 -7.93 -33.36
N THR A 160 -9.37 -8.20 -34.15
CA THR A 160 -9.26 -7.73 -35.51
C THR A 160 -9.06 -8.91 -36.46
N ILE A 161 -9.79 -8.94 -37.56
CA ILE A 161 -9.63 -9.91 -38.66
C ILE A 161 -9.37 -9.13 -39.95
N GLY A 162 -8.20 -9.32 -40.53
CA GLY A 162 -7.75 -8.50 -41.66
C GLY A 162 -7.65 -7.03 -41.22
N GLU A 163 -8.44 -6.17 -41.85
CA GLU A 163 -8.51 -4.72 -41.52
C GLU A 163 -9.74 -4.35 -40.68
N THR A 164 -10.59 -5.31 -40.32
CA THR A 164 -11.85 -5.05 -39.59
C THR A 164 -11.73 -5.38 -38.12
N THR A 165 -12.03 -4.39 -37.27
CA THR A 165 -12.06 -4.54 -35.81
C THR A 165 -13.49 -4.77 -35.31
N TYR A 166 -13.64 -5.76 -34.44
CA TYR A 166 -14.90 -6.18 -33.82
C TYR A 166 -14.80 -5.98 -32.30
N ALA A 167 -15.85 -5.45 -31.69
CA ALA A 167 -15.93 -5.42 -30.22
C ALA A 167 -16.04 -6.83 -29.66
N ALA A 168 -15.54 -7.06 -28.47
CA ALA A 168 -15.71 -8.34 -27.77
C ALA A 168 -17.21 -8.72 -27.68
N GLY A 169 -17.51 -9.99 -27.94
CA GLY A 169 -18.88 -10.53 -28.01
C GLY A 169 -19.56 -10.37 -29.37
N SER A 170 -18.99 -9.60 -30.29
CA SER A 170 -19.53 -9.49 -31.66
C SER A 170 -19.17 -10.72 -32.50
N THR A 171 -20.04 -11.03 -33.50
CA THR A 171 -19.78 -12.10 -34.48
C THR A 171 -19.04 -11.51 -35.68
N ALA A 172 -17.87 -12.01 -35.97
CA ALA A 172 -17.13 -11.73 -37.18
C ALA A 172 -17.41 -12.83 -38.23
N THR A 173 -17.86 -12.45 -39.43
CA THR A 173 -18.00 -13.36 -40.56
C THR A 173 -16.76 -13.30 -41.42
N ILE A 174 -16.11 -14.44 -41.59
CA ILE A 174 -14.89 -14.59 -42.43
C ILE A 174 -15.35 -15.28 -43.74
N ALA A 175 -15.34 -14.54 -44.83
CA ALA A 175 -15.87 -15.02 -46.10
C ALA A 175 -15.22 -16.33 -46.56
N ASN A 176 -16.03 -17.33 -46.85
CA ASN A 176 -15.67 -18.70 -47.27
C ASN A 176 -14.83 -19.47 -46.23
N VAL A 177 -14.82 -19.03 -44.96
CA VAL A 177 -14.04 -19.65 -43.87
C VAL A 177 -14.95 -20.02 -42.70
N GLY A 178 -15.83 -19.08 -42.25
CA GLY A 178 -16.69 -19.34 -41.11
C GLY A 178 -17.01 -18.09 -40.31
N THR A 179 -17.41 -18.29 -39.05
CA THR A 179 -17.71 -17.23 -38.11
C THR A 179 -16.87 -17.37 -36.85
N LEU A 180 -16.47 -16.24 -36.27
CA LEU A 180 -15.73 -16.17 -35.02
C LEU A 180 -16.42 -15.20 -34.05
N VAL A 181 -16.57 -15.63 -32.79
CA VAL A 181 -16.95 -14.78 -31.66
C VAL A 181 -15.85 -14.90 -30.60
N ILE A 182 -15.41 -13.76 -30.05
CA ILE A 182 -14.53 -13.73 -28.87
C ILE A 182 -15.20 -12.86 -27.81
N GLY A 183 -15.54 -13.46 -26.69
CA GLY A 183 -16.16 -12.76 -25.55
C GLY A 183 -15.16 -11.94 -24.74
N ALA A 184 -15.64 -10.99 -23.94
CA ALA A 184 -14.80 -10.18 -23.05
C ALA A 184 -14.00 -11.02 -22.04
N ASN A 185 -14.50 -12.18 -21.65
CA ASN A 185 -13.81 -13.15 -20.79
C ASN A 185 -12.77 -14.00 -21.53
N GLY A 186 -12.46 -13.71 -22.79
CA GLY A 186 -11.54 -14.44 -23.63
C GLY A 186 -12.09 -15.73 -24.26
N ALA A 187 -13.27 -16.18 -23.87
CA ALA A 187 -13.88 -17.36 -24.47
C ALA A 187 -14.18 -17.11 -25.94
N TYR A 188 -13.78 -18.02 -26.82
CA TYR A 188 -14.09 -17.93 -28.24
C TYR A 188 -14.88 -19.15 -28.75
N THR A 189 -15.62 -18.91 -29.82
CA THR A 189 -16.25 -19.96 -30.65
C THR A 189 -15.95 -19.63 -32.10
N PHE A 190 -15.33 -20.59 -32.80
CA PHE A 190 -15.16 -20.57 -34.25
C PHE A 190 -16.03 -21.64 -34.87
N THR A 191 -16.80 -21.31 -35.90
CA THR A 191 -17.64 -22.22 -36.65
C THR A 191 -17.23 -22.15 -38.13
N PRO A 192 -16.65 -23.21 -38.67
CA PRO A 192 -16.26 -23.29 -40.08
C PRO A 192 -17.41 -23.17 -41.07
#